data_f756166564abdce00b951378e74f5e04
#
_entry.id   f756166564abdce00b951378e74f5e04
#
_cell.length_a   1.000
_cell.length_b   1.000
_cell.length_c   1.000
_cell.angle_alpha   90.00
_cell.angle_beta   90.00
_cell.angle_gamma   90.00
#
_symmetry.space_group_name_H-M   'P 1'
#
loop_
_entity.id
_entity.type
_entity.pdbx_description
1 polymer ?
#
loop_
_entity_poly.entity_id
_entity_poly.type
_entity_poly.pdbx_seq_one_letter_code
_entity_poly.pdbx_strand_id
1 'polypeptide(L)'
;MTPSRSGRVPLAVMCAALVALTLAVSGAVEVDGASASGNGATVITGDGAVRGVDVPGGYAFRGLPYATPPTGDLRWRAPKRPGSWSGIRDATQYAPSCPQKPSLFEPPGPQSEDCLYLNVSTPTLRRHAKRPVLVWIHGGGFTQDGALNYDGTKLAAEGIVVVTINYRLGALGFLAHRAFAARPGGPSGNYGLMDQQAALRWVKRDIARFGGDPHNVTIAGQSAGGVSVLAHLVSRRSLGLFKRAIVQSGAFALNQVSLSQAEAFGKTFADQLGCQDQSADCLRHAPVDALVNTFPDAAIPGVVDGRVLEKPIEAALAAGHFARVPILNGINHNEEWIFVAGLHLAVSGGMFVPAPAPTPATYESVIASVLGVSASRASAIAAEYPLSAYPAPILALSALLSDANFACPALQVDRWTARRVPTFAYRFDDDTAPQLFAGPSLPPIATHSSEIQYLFDQPNAPFATALNPTQEGLAASMRAAWANFAAIGDPASAAVPWPSFNSRAAVLSLATPWPQVETSFATTHHCSFWGAG
;
A
#
# COMPACT_ATOMS: atom_id res chain seq x y z
N MET A 1 -16.42 77.96 17.00
CA MET A 1 -15.15 78.68 16.93
C MET A 1 -14.14 77.71 16.34
N THR A 2 -13.81 78.04 15.19
CA THR A 2 -12.75 77.74 14.21
C THR A 2 -11.59 76.80 14.59
N PRO A 3 -10.99 76.25 13.54
CA PRO A 3 -10.31 74.96 13.50
C PRO A 3 -8.79 75.12 13.32
N SER A 4 -8.04 74.07 13.36
CA SER A 4 -6.70 74.08 12.72
C SER A 4 -6.29 72.64 12.46
N ARG A 5 -6.31 72.32 11.27
CA ARG A 5 -5.31 72.15 10.17
C ARG A 5 -4.34 70.99 10.38
N SER A 6 -4.58 70.02 9.58
CA SER A 6 -3.69 69.09 8.91
C SER A 6 -2.24 69.53 8.72
N GLY A 7 -1.31 68.62 8.93
CA GLY A 7 0.05 68.65 8.49
C GLY A 7 0.49 67.29 7.95
N ARG A 8 0.33 67.11 6.63
CA ARG A 8 1.05 66.09 5.89
C ARG A 8 2.51 66.54 5.76
N VAL A 9 3.46 65.63 6.04
CA VAL A 9 4.85 65.79 5.65
C VAL A 9 5.30 64.54 4.90
N PRO A 10 6.04 64.68 3.81
CA PRO A 10 6.19 63.68 2.76
C PRO A 10 7.31 62.67 3.03
N LEU A 11 7.09 61.52 2.44
CA LEU A 11 8.08 60.46 2.30
C LEU A 11 9.10 60.86 1.24
N ALA A 12 10.34 61.18 1.65
CA ALA A 12 11.48 61.13 0.73
C ALA A 12 12.81 61.17 1.51
N VAL A 13 13.65 60.19 1.18
CA VAL A 13 15.12 60.22 1.22
C VAL A 13 15.81 60.25 2.60
N MET A 14 16.27 59.06 3.01
CA MET A 14 17.63 58.88 3.53
C MET A 14 18.09 57.44 3.29
N CYS A 15 18.55 57.20 2.07
CA CYS A 15 19.63 56.24 1.83
C CYS A 15 20.92 56.98 2.10
N ALA A 16 21.67 56.61 3.14
CA ALA A 16 23.14 56.60 3.11
C ALA A 16 23.70 56.28 4.52
N ALA A 17 24.68 55.42 4.51
CA ALA A 17 25.76 55.30 5.48
C ALA A 17 25.44 54.66 6.85
N LEU A 18 25.44 53.30 6.84
CA LEU A 18 26.07 52.51 7.90
C LEU A 18 26.75 51.30 7.26
N VAL A 19 27.84 51.56 6.59
CA VAL A 19 28.92 50.60 6.32
C VAL A 19 29.92 50.81 7.43
N ALA A 20 30.07 49.83 8.29
CA ALA A 20 31.35 49.40 8.82
C ALA A 20 31.21 48.56 10.06
N LEU A 21 31.92 47.48 10.00
CA LEU A 21 32.40 46.61 11.09
C LEU A 21 31.46 45.52 11.59
N THR A 22 31.13 44.61 10.72
CA THR A 22 31.00 43.19 11.14
C THR A 22 32.32 42.51 10.84
N LEU A 23 33.15 42.36 11.84
CA LEU A 23 34.27 41.42 11.84
C LEU A 23 33.71 40.03 11.52
N ALA A 24 34.06 39.56 10.32
CA ALA A 24 33.87 38.19 9.90
C ALA A 24 34.69 37.30 10.83
N VAL A 25 34.05 36.70 11.81
CA VAL A 25 34.48 35.41 12.34
C VAL A 25 33.86 34.38 11.39
N SER A 26 34.54 34.20 10.26
CA SER A 26 34.39 32.99 9.44
C SER A 26 35.01 31.82 10.20
N GLY A 27 34.29 31.34 11.21
CA GLY A 27 34.37 29.97 11.63
C GLY A 27 33.81 29.13 10.47
N ALA A 28 34.67 28.69 9.57
CA ALA A 28 34.39 27.57 8.72
C ALA A 28 34.03 26.41 9.67
N VAL A 29 32.75 26.15 9.83
CA VAL A 29 32.30 24.81 10.15
C VAL A 29 32.70 24.05 8.90
N GLU A 30 33.87 23.44 8.94
CA GLU A 30 34.16 22.27 8.14
C GLU A 30 33.03 21.29 8.48
N VAL A 31 31.96 21.31 7.68
CA VAL A 31 31.16 20.12 7.47
C VAL A 31 32.17 19.15 6.88
N ASP A 32 32.73 18.29 7.74
CA ASP A 32 33.37 17.08 7.30
C ASP A 32 32.38 16.44 6.32
N GLY A 33 32.59 16.74 5.04
CA GLY A 33 32.15 15.95 3.94
C GLY A 33 32.81 14.61 4.15
N ALA A 34 32.19 13.76 4.95
CA ALA A 34 32.42 12.36 4.89
C ALA A 34 32.16 11.98 3.44
N SER A 35 33.19 12.08 2.63
CA SER A 35 33.35 11.28 1.43
C SER A 35 33.20 9.86 1.91
N ALA A 36 31.98 9.37 1.86
CA ALA A 36 31.72 7.94 1.90
C ALA A 36 32.35 7.34 0.64
N SER A 37 33.66 7.20 0.65
CA SER A 37 34.38 6.23 -0.17
C SER A 37 34.03 4.84 0.38
N GLY A 38 32.74 4.57 0.52
CA GLY A 38 32.21 3.26 0.84
C GLY A 38 32.28 2.44 -0.43
N ASN A 39 33.22 1.50 -0.49
CA ASN A 39 33.08 0.31 -1.32
C ASN A 39 31.85 -0.44 -0.78
N GLY A 40 30.65 0.01 -1.15
CA GLY A 40 29.40 -0.66 -0.80
C GLY A 40 29.48 -2.13 -1.23
N ALA A 41 28.87 -3.00 -0.45
CA ALA A 41 28.95 -4.44 -0.70
C ALA A 41 28.46 -4.80 -2.10
N THR A 42 29.23 -5.62 -2.81
CA THR A 42 28.86 -6.13 -4.14
C THR A 42 28.27 -7.52 -4.04
N VAL A 43 27.14 -7.74 -4.70
CA VAL A 43 26.46 -9.04 -4.81
C VAL A 43 26.35 -9.43 -6.28
N ILE A 44 26.67 -10.69 -6.60
CA ILE A 44 26.51 -11.24 -7.95
C ILE A 44 25.14 -11.94 -8.01
N THR A 45 24.18 -11.34 -8.73
CA THR A 45 22.86 -11.91 -8.99
C THR A 45 22.89 -12.89 -10.17
N GLY A 46 21.77 -13.54 -10.46
CA GLY A 46 21.62 -14.38 -11.66
C GLY A 46 21.59 -13.60 -12.97
N ASP A 47 21.49 -12.26 -12.91
CA ASP A 47 21.41 -11.38 -14.07
C ASP A 47 22.66 -10.49 -14.23
N GLY A 48 23.47 -10.31 -13.17
CA GLY A 48 24.72 -9.53 -13.16
C GLY A 48 25.12 -9.07 -11.77
N ALA A 49 26.27 -8.41 -11.64
CA ALA A 49 26.74 -7.87 -10.38
C ALA A 49 26.04 -6.54 -10.05
N VAL A 50 25.76 -6.32 -8.75
CA VAL A 50 25.15 -5.10 -8.23
C VAL A 50 25.92 -4.62 -7.00
N ARG A 51 26.05 -3.30 -6.83
CA ARG A 51 26.66 -2.69 -5.66
C ARG A 51 25.63 -1.89 -4.89
N GLY A 52 25.39 -2.25 -3.63
CA GLY A 52 24.51 -1.57 -2.71
C GLY A 52 25.24 -0.59 -1.81
N VAL A 53 24.60 -0.19 -0.73
CA VAL A 53 25.07 0.75 0.29
C VAL A 53 25.01 0.10 1.67
N ASP A 54 26.00 0.43 2.52
CA ASP A 54 25.95 0.09 3.94
C ASP A 54 24.91 0.98 4.64
N VAL A 55 24.08 0.39 5.49
CA VAL A 55 23.06 1.09 6.28
C VAL A 55 23.18 0.63 7.74
N PRO A 56 22.65 1.39 8.72
CA PRO A 56 22.65 0.94 10.12
C PRO A 56 22.05 -0.48 10.23
N GLY A 57 22.85 -1.39 10.76
CA GLY A 57 22.42 -2.79 10.97
C GLY A 57 22.49 -3.70 9.75
N GLY A 58 23.02 -3.25 8.59
CA GLY A 58 23.12 -4.13 7.42
C GLY A 58 23.42 -3.44 6.10
N TYR A 59 22.71 -3.84 5.06
CA TYR A 59 22.92 -3.41 3.67
C TYR A 59 21.60 -3.11 2.99
N ALA A 60 21.59 -2.10 2.11
CA ALA A 60 20.49 -1.82 1.22
C ALA A 60 20.93 -1.87 -0.26
N PHE A 61 20.11 -2.50 -1.09
CA PHE A 61 20.26 -2.55 -2.54
C PHE A 61 18.97 -2.00 -3.14
N ARG A 62 19.07 -0.92 -3.90
CA ARG A 62 17.93 -0.17 -4.43
C ARG A 62 17.93 -0.22 -5.95
N GLY A 63 16.74 -0.27 -6.56
CA GLY A 63 16.61 -0.24 -8.02
C GLY A 63 17.14 -1.48 -8.72
N LEU A 64 16.88 -2.67 -8.16
CA LEU A 64 17.23 -3.95 -8.79
C LEU A 64 16.15 -4.34 -9.81
N PRO A 65 16.46 -4.48 -11.11
CA PRO A 65 15.48 -4.88 -12.11
C PRO A 65 15.07 -6.34 -11.91
N TYR A 66 13.78 -6.60 -11.84
CA TYR A 66 13.25 -7.96 -11.79
C TYR A 66 12.57 -8.39 -13.10
N ALA A 67 12.31 -7.43 -14.00
CA ALA A 67 11.75 -7.66 -15.32
C ALA A 67 12.33 -6.68 -16.35
N THR A 68 12.21 -7.03 -17.63
CA THR A 68 12.49 -6.15 -18.77
C THR A 68 11.49 -4.98 -18.75
N PRO A 69 11.92 -3.73 -19.08
CA PRO A 69 11.02 -2.59 -19.18
C PRO A 69 9.79 -2.88 -20.03
N PRO A 70 8.56 -2.68 -19.50
CA PRO A 70 7.32 -3.01 -20.21
C PRO A 70 6.88 -1.89 -21.15
N THR A 71 7.78 -1.40 -22.00
CA THR A 71 7.59 -0.27 -22.91
C THR A 71 7.27 -0.72 -24.33
N GLY A 72 6.67 0.14 -25.14
CA GLY A 72 6.40 -0.11 -26.57
C GLY A 72 5.58 -1.40 -26.76
N ASP A 73 6.10 -2.33 -27.56
CA ASP A 73 5.46 -3.63 -27.82
C ASP A 73 5.28 -4.51 -26.57
N LEU A 74 5.97 -4.21 -25.48
CA LEU A 74 5.82 -4.92 -24.21
C LEU A 74 4.75 -4.32 -23.30
N ARG A 75 4.16 -3.16 -23.62
CA ARG A 75 2.96 -2.66 -22.95
C ARG A 75 1.87 -3.73 -23.01
N TRP A 76 1.18 -3.93 -21.87
CA TRP A 76 0.11 -4.93 -21.73
C TRP A 76 0.52 -6.35 -22.16
N ARG A 77 1.79 -6.67 -21.88
CA ARG A 77 2.26 -8.07 -21.95
C ARG A 77 2.71 -8.53 -20.58
N ALA A 78 2.72 -9.85 -20.39
CA ALA A 78 3.30 -10.45 -19.18
C ALA A 78 4.77 -10.06 -19.06
N PRO A 79 5.27 -9.77 -17.84
CA PRO A 79 6.65 -9.38 -17.63
C PRO A 79 7.62 -10.49 -18.07
N LYS A 80 8.73 -10.08 -18.68
CA LYS A 80 9.83 -10.95 -19.10
C LYS A 80 11.01 -10.74 -18.14
N ARG A 81 11.82 -11.79 -17.97
CA ARG A 81 13.07 -11.67 -17.21
C ARG A 81 13.97 -10.61 -17.84
N PRO A 82 14.69 -9.78 -17.02
CA PRO A 82 15.63 -8.81 -17.55
C PRO A 82 16.79 -9.52 -18.26
N GLY A 83 17.41 -8.85 -19.22
CA GLY A 83 18.66 -9.31 -19.81
C GLY A 83 19.79 -9.28 -18.79
N SER A 84 20.77 -10.18 -18.95
CA SER A 84 21.99 -10.13 -18.16
C SER A 84 22.86 -8.93 -18.56
N TRP A 85 23.61 -8.39 -17.60
CA TRP A 85 24.55 -7.29 -17.83
C TRP A 85 25.96 -7.65 -17.41
N SER A 86 26.93 -7.00 -18.06
CA SER A 86 28.34 -7.04 -17.68
C SER A 86 28.68 -5.87 -16.75
N GLY A 87 29.77 -6.00 -15.97
CA GLY A 87 30.18 -4.99 -15.01
C GLY A 87 29.30 -4.97 -13.76
N ILE A 88 29.49 -3.93 -12.94
CA ILE A 88 28.78 -3.73 -11.66
C ILE A 88 27.74 -2.63 -11.87
N ARG A 89 26.45 -2.98 -11.71
CA ARG A 89 25.35 -2.00 -11.71
C ARG A 89 25.29 -1.31 -10.35
N ASP A 90 25.13 0.00 -10.37
CA ASP A 90 24.88 0.78 -9.17
C ASP A 90 23.46 0.52 -8.65
N ALA A 91 23.35 0.08 -7.40
CA ALA A 91 22.12 -0.19 -6.69
C ALA A 91 22.06 0.61 -5.37
N THR A 92 22.63 1.82 -5.35
CA THR A 92 22.61 2.73 -4.20
C THR A 92 21.40 3.66 -4.21
N GLN A 93 20.76 3.85 -5.38
CA GLN A 93 19.63 4.75 -5.59
C GLN A 93 18.37 4.00 -5.96
N TYR A 94 17.22 4.52 -5.53
CA TYR A 94 15.92 4.00 -5.96
C TYR A 94 15.74 4.21 -7.47
N ALA A 95 15.08 3.26 -8.12
CA ALA A 95 14.66 3.38 -9.50
C ALA A 95 13.39 4.26 -9.62
N PRO A 96 13.04 4.73 -10.83
CA PRO A 96 11.79 5.45 -11.07
C PRO A 96 10.57 4.68 -10.58
N SER A 97 9.57 5.40 -10.08
CA SER A 97 8.24 4.84 -9.83
C SER A 97 7.45 4.65 -11.13
N CYS A 98 6.42 3.82 -11.09
CA CYS A 98 5.55 3.62 -12.25
C CYS A 98 4.69 4.87 -12.49
N PRO A 99 4.30 5.14 -13.76
CA PRO A 99 3.50 6.32 -14.11
C PRO A 99 2.18 6.34 -13.36
N GLN A 100 1.86 7.52 -12.78
CA GLN A 100 0.71 7.76 -11.92
C GLN A 100 0.34 9.24 -11.90
N LYS A 101 -0.88 9.58 -11.48
CA LYS A 101 -1.28 10.96 -11.25
C LYS A 101 -0.64 11.54 -9.99
N PRO A 102 -0.46 12.87 -9.91
CA PRO A 102 -0.08 13.53 -8.67
C PRO A 102 -1.06 13.18 -7.54
N SER A 103 -0.53 12.80 -6.38
CA SER A 103 -1.32 12.42 -5.22
C SER A 103 -0.53 12.58 -3.92
N LEU A 104 -1.20 12.42 -2.78
CA LEU A 104 -0.54 12.40 -1.46
C LEU A 104 0.41 11.20 -1.28
N PHE A 105 0.22 10.15 -2.06
CA PHE A 105 1.02 8.92 -2.01
C PHE A 105 2.06 8.85 -3.14
N GLU A 106 2.13 9.89 -3.97
CA GLU A 106 3.09 9.93 -5.07
C GLU A 106 4.53 9.90 -4.53
N PRO A 107 5.35 8.90 -4.94
CA PRO A 107 6.74 8.88 -4.55
C PRO A 107 7.50 10.05 -5.18
N PRO A 108 8.48 10.65 -4.47
CA PRO A 108 9.31 11.68 -5.06
C PRO A 108 10.21 11.14 -6.17
N GLY A 109 10.58 12.00 -7.10
CA GLY A 109 11.51 11.66 -8.17
C GLY A 109 10.82 11.30 -9.50
N PRO A 110 11.59 10.76 -10.44
CA PRO A 110 11.09 10.50 -11.78
C PRO A 110 10.10 9.33 -11.82
N GLN A 111 9.12 9.45 -12.71
CA GLN A 111 8.24 8.36 -13.11
C GLN A 111 8.67 7.84 -14.48
N SER A 112 8.51 6.55 -14.72
CA SER A 112 8.84 5.90 -15.99
C SER A 112 8.04 4.61 -16.16
N GLU A 113 7.75 4.22 -17.41
CA GLU A 113 7.29 2.86 -17.69
C GLU A 113 8.38 1.81 -17.41
N ASP A 114 9.67 2.21 -17.45
CA ASP A 114 10.78 1.39 -16.94
C ASP A 114 10.82 1.50 -15.42
N CYS A 115 9.88 0.83 -14.75
CA CYS A 115 9.65 0.89 -13.32
C CYS A 115 9.65 -0.47 -12.61
N LEU A 116 9.87 -1.57 -13.32
CA LEU A 116 9.78 -2.92 -12.76
C LEU A 116 11.05 -3.29 -11.95
N TYR A 117 11.20 -2.61 -10.84
CA TYR A 117 12.34 -2.70 -9.93
C TYR A 117 11.89 -3.09 -8.53
N LEU A 118 12.83 -3.65 -7.77
CA LEU A 118 12.66 -3.95 -6.35
C LEU A 118 13.87 -3.45 -5.55
N ASN A 119 13.69 -3.36 -4.23
CA ASN A 119 14.75 -3.00 -3.30
C ASN A 119 14.91 -4.13 -2.28
N VAL A 120 16.11 -4.33 -1.76
CA VAL A 120 16.43 -5.34 -0.74
C VAL A 120 17.13 -4.67 0.42
N SER A 121 16.55 -4.76 1.61
CA SER A 121 17.21 -4.44 2.89
C SER A 121 17.53 -5.74 3.63
N THR A 122 18.77 -5.92 4.05
CA THR A 122 19.24 -7.17 4.66
C THR A 122 20.24 -6.94 5.78
N PRO A 123 20.15 -7.68 6.91
CA PRO A 123 21.13 -7.56 7.99
C PRO A 123 22.46 -8.25 7.66
N THR A 124 22.52 -9.09 6.61
CA THR A 124 23.73 -9.85 6.29
C THR A 124 23.73 -10.36 4.85
N LEU A 125 24.92 -10.41 4.24
CA LEU A 125 25.13 -10.97 2.89
C LEU A 125 25.63 -12.43 2.93
N ARG A 126 25.68 -13.06 4.11
CA ARG A 126 26.12 -14.47 4.23
C ARG A 126 25.04 -15.37 3.61
N ARG A 127 25.33 -15.99 2.47
CA ARG A 127 24.40 -16.87 1.72
C ARG A 127 23.80 -18.00 2.56
N HIS A 128 24.52 -18.48 3.55
CA HIS A 128 24.08 -19.57 4.42
C HIS A 128 23.32 -19.06 5.68
N ALA A 129 23.11 -17.75 5.82
CA ALA A 129 22.35 -17.20 6.94
C ALA A 129 20.87 -17.60 6.88
N LYS A 130 20.33 -17.86 5.68
CA LYS A 130 18.94 -18.33 5.45
C LYS A 130 17.92 -17.52 6.25
N ARG A 131 18.05 -16.18 6.20
CA ARG A 131 17.13 -15.29 6.89
C ARG A 131 15.73 -15.39 6.29
N PRO A 132 14.67 -15.32 7.09
CA PRO A 132 13.30 -15.19 6.57
C PRO A 132 13.22 -13.98 5.65
N VAL A 133 12.35 -14.04 4.64
CA VAL A 133 12.18 -12.98 3.64
C VAL A 133 10.76 -12.45 3.72
N LEU A 134 10.59 -11.14 3.83
CA LEU A 134 9.31 -10.46 3.71
C LEU A 134 9.30 -9.65 2.42
N VAL A 135 8.35 -9.93 1.53
CA VAL A 135 8.13 -9.16 0.29
C VAL A 135 6.94 -8.24 0.49
N TRP A 136 7.20 -6.94 0.48
CA TRP A 136 6.21 -5.90 0.64
C TRP A 136 5.63 -5.45 -0.70
N ILE A 137 4.30 -5.45 -0.79
CA ILE A 137 3.51 -4.97 -1.92
C ILE A 137 2.78 -3.71 -1.47
N HIS A 138 3.12 -2.56 -2.06
CA HIS A 138 2.54 -1.28 -1.68
C HIS A 138 1.08 -1.14 -2.05
N GLY A 139 0.39 -0.19 -1.42
CA GLY A 139 -1.01 0.15 -1.63
C GLY A 139 -1.27 1.10 -2.79
N GLY A 140 -2.02 2.17 -2.51
CA GLY A 140 -2.30 3.24 -3.48
C GLY A 140 -3.39 2.92 -4.49
N GLY A 141 -4.39 2.12 -4.13
CA GLY A 141 -5.58 1.87 -4.98
C GLY A 141 -5.28 1.26 -6.35
N PHE A 142 -4.14 0.62 -6.54
CA PHE A 142 -3.62 0.14 -7.84
C PHE A 142 -3.33 1.24 -8.86
N THR A 143 -3.41 2.50 -8.49
CA THR A 143 -3.23 3.65 -9.40
C THR A 143 -2.08 4.55 -9.02
N GLN A 144 -1.54 4.42 -7.80
CA GLN A 144 -0.51 5.30 -7.25
C GLN A 144 0.40 4.58 -6.26
N ASP A 145 1.40 5.30 -5.70
CA ASP A 145 2.40 4.84 -4.74
C ASP A 145 3.60 4.11 -5.37
N GLY A 146 4.56 3.67 -4.56
CA GLY A 146 5.76 2.99 -5.03
C GLY A 146 6.66 2.50 -3.90
N ALA A 147 7.52 1.56 -4.23
CA ALA A 147 8.41 0.87 -3.28
C ALA A 147 9.36 1.80 -2.53
N LEU A 148 9.69 2.97 -3.07
CA LEU A 148 10.61 3.92 -2.44
C LEU A 148 10.02 4.65 -1.23
N ASN A 149 8.68 4.59 -1.04
CA ASN A 149 8.02 5.14 0.14
C ASN A 149 8.18 4.26 1.39
N TYR A 150 8.75 3.07 1.25
CA TYR A 150 8.85 2.07 2.31
C TYR A 150 10.30 1.67 2.55
N ASP A 151 11.02 2.38 3.46
CA ASP A 151 12.36 1.96 3.86
C ASP A 151 12.27 0.78 4.83
N GLY A 152 12.71 -0.38 4.37
CA GLY A 152 12.65 -1.64 5.13
C GLY A 152 13.79 -1.84 6.13
N THR A 153 14.65 -0.86 6.34
CA THR A 153 15.88 -1.02 7.14
C THR A 153 15.57 -1.36 8.60
N LYS A 154 14.64 -0.65 9.24
CA LYS A 154 14.23 -0.93 10.64
C LYS A 154 13.63 -2.34 10.79
N LEU A 155 12.77 -2.73 9.86
CA LEU A 155 12.17 -4.06 9.89
C LEU A 155 13.20 -5.16 9.59
N ALA A 156 14.18 -4.89 8.72
CA ALA A 156 15.27 -5.82 8.45
C ALA A 156 16.21 -6.00 9.67
N ALA A 157 16.32 -4.99 10.52
CA ALA A 157 17.09 -5.08 11.77
C ALA A 157 16.53 -6.14 12.74
N GLU A 158 15.26 -6.54 12.61
CA GLU A 158 14.67 -7.68 13.33
C GLU A 158 15.20 -9.04 12.85
N GLY A 159 16.18 -9.07 11.96
CA GLY A 159 16.87 -10.28 11.52
C GLY A 159 16.27 -10.96 10.30
N ILE A 160 15.44 -10.28 9.53
CA ILE A 160 14.83 -10.75 8.29
C ILE A 160 15.37 -10.00 7.07
N VAL A 161 15.15 -10.51 5.86
CA VAL A 161 15.37 -9.76 4.61
C VAL A 161 14.06 -9.14 4.19
N VAL A 162 14.05 -7.83 3.94
CA VAL A 162 12.87 -7.10 3.46
C VAL A 162 13.07 -6.73 1.98
N VAL A 163 12.07 -7.05 1.17
CA VAL A 163 12.03 -6.72 -0.27
C VAL A 163 10.82 -5.86 -0.54
N THR A 164 11.00 -4.64 -1.07
CA THR A 164 9.89 -3.78 -1.52
C THR A 164 9.87 -3.75 -3.05
N ILE A 165 8.69 -3.80 -3.67
CA ILE A 165 8.55 -3.96 -5.11
C ILE A 165 7.68 -2.87 -5.73
N ASN A 166 8.08 -2.34 -6.88
CA ASN A 166 7.18 -1.64 -7.79
C ASN A 166 6.40 -2.65 -8.65
N TYR A 167 5.25 -2.25 -9.15
CA TYR A 167 4.47 -2.98 -10.14
C TYR A 167 3.67 -1.99 -10.98
N ARG A 168 3.32 -2.33 -12.22
CA ARG A 168 2.54 -1.44 -13.10
C ARG A 168 1.20 -1.07 -12.49
N LEU A 169 0.86 0.20 -12.63
CA LEU A 169 -0.32 0.85 -12.03
C LEU A 169 -1.33 1.28 -13.10
N GLY A 170 -2.54 1.60 -12.66
CA GLY A 170 -3.58 2.20 -13.48
C GLY A 170 -3.83 1.45 -14.80
N ALA A 171 -3.97 2.20 -15.88
CA ALA A 171 -4.16 1.62 -17.22
C ALA A 171 -3.02 0.69 -17.63
N LEU A 172 -1.78 1.03 -17.31
CA LEU A 172 -0.61 0.24 -17.69
C LEU A 172 -0.56 -1.12 -17.00
N GLY A 173 -1.11 -1.20 -15.77
CA GLY A 173 -1.12 -2.40 -14.95
C GLY A 173 -2.40 -3.24 -15.03
N PHE A 174 -3.55 -2.60 -15.30
CA PHE A 174 -4.84 -3.26 -15.06
C PHE A 174 -5.87 -3.11 -16.18
N LEU A 175 -5.58 -2.38 -17.26
CA LEU A 175 -6.49 -2.28 -18.40
C LEU A 175 -6.66 -3.64 -19.07
N ALA A 176 -7.90 -4.13 -19.12
CA ALA A 176 -8.28 -5.28 -19.94
C ALA A 176 -8.83 -4.79 -21.29
N HIS A 177 -8.32 -5.34 -22.38
CA HIS A 177 -8.80 -5.02 -23.72
C HIS A 177 -8.63 -6.21 -24.65
N ARG A 178 -9.59 -6.45 -25.54
CA ARG A 178 -9.57 -7.60 -26.48
C ARG A 178 -8.34 -7.64 -27.36
N ALA A 179 -7.83 -6.48 -27.76
CA ALA A 179 -6.64 -6.37 -28.59
C ALA A 179 -5.35 -6.88 -27.94
N PHE A 180 -5.32 -7.03 -26.60
CA PHE A 180 -4.16 -7.51 -25.85
C PHE A 180 -4.19 -9.02 -25.64
N ALA A 181 -5.31 -9.67 -25.88
CA ALA A 181 -5.45 -11.10 -25.77
C ALA A 181 -4.67 -11.81 -26.92
N ALA A 182 -3.93 -12.86 -26.58
CA ALA A 182 -3.19 -13.65 -27.60
C ALA A 182 -4.13 -14.42 -28.55
N ARG A 183 -5.38 -14.58 -28.17
CA ARG A 183 -6.46 -15.22 -28.95
C ARG A 183 -7.80 -14.63 -28.55
N PRO A 184 -8.84 -14.66 -29.40
CA PRO A 184 -10.17 -14.20 -29.04
C PRO A 184 -10.66 -14.83 -27.74
N GLY A 185 -11.17 -14.00 -26.81
CA GLY A 185 -11.61 -14.42 -25.47
C GLY A 185 -10.48 -14.87 -24.53
N GLY A 186 -9.22 -14.63 -24.89
CA GLY A 186 -8.06 -14.90 -24.04
C GLY A 186 -7.92 -13.86 -22.92
N PRO A 187 -7.10 -14.17 -21.88
CA PRO A 187 -6.90 -13.31 -20.73
C PRO A 187 -6.24 -11.98 -21.09
N SER A 188 -6.73 -10.89 -20.52
CA SER A 188 -6.17 -9.55 -20.54
C SER A 188 -6.40 -8.86 -19.18
N GLY A 189 -5.71 -7.75 -18.92
CA GLY A 189 -5.68 -7.13 -17.58
C GLY A 189 -4.68 -7.83 -16.64
N ASN A 190 -4.73 -7.58 -15.36
CA ASN A 190 -3.89 -8.20 -14.32
C ASN A 190 -2.37 -8.13 -14.53
N TYR A 191 -1.86 -7.20 -15.36
CA TYR A 191 -0.42 -7.10 -15.64
C TYR A 191 0.36 -6.72 -14.39
N GLY A 192 -0.19 -5.84 -13.54
CA GLY A 192 0.38 -5.49 -12.24
C GLY A 192 0.50 -6.70 -11.31
N LEU A 193 -0.51 -7.58 -11.25
CA LEU A 193 -0.42 -8.84 -10.49
C LEU A 193 0.62 -9.80 -11.10
N MET A 194 0.77 -9.82 -12.42
CA MET A 194 1.82 -10.62 -13.08
C MET A 194 3.22 -10.07 -12.77
N ASP A 195 3.37 -8.75 -12.63
CA ASP A 195 4.63 -8.10 -12.23
C ASP A 195 5.02 -8.52 -10.82
N GLN A 196 4.07 -8.50 -9.87
CA GLN A 196 4.27 -8.98 -8.51
C GLN A 196 4.70 -10.46 -8.50
N GLN A 197 4.08 -11.30 -9.33
CA GLN A 197 4.50 -12.69 -9.50
C GLN A 197 5.92 -12.81 -10.09
N ALA A 198 6.33 -11.90 -10.96
CA ALA A 198 7.69 -11.89 -11.52
C ALA A 198 8.71 -11.48 -10.46
N ALA A 199 8.38 -10.49 -9.61
CA ALA A 199 9.20 -10.11 -8.46
C ALA A 199 9.37 -11.28 -7.47
N LEU A 200 8.29 -12.00 -7.17
CA LEU A 200 8.35 -13.19 -6.31
C LEU A 200 9.23 -14.31 -6.94
N ARG A 201 9.19 -14.49 -8.25
CA ARG A 201 10.09 -15.42 -8.96
C ARG A 201 11.55 -14.96 -8.91
N TRP A 202 11.80 -13.65 -8.98
CA TRP A 202 13.13 -13.08 -8.75
C TRP A 202 13.62 -13.38 -7.34
N VAL A 203 12.80 -13.13 -6.30
CA VAL A 203 13.13 -13.47 -4.91
C VAL A 203 13.47 -14.95 -4.79
N LYS A 204 12.70 -15.84 -5.38
CA LYS A 204 12.94 -17.28 -5.37
C LYS A 204 14.29 -17.66 -5.97
N ARG A 205 14.77 -16.92 -6.98
CA ARG A 205 16.01 -17.19 -7.72
C ARG A 205 17.24 -16.56 -7.06
N ASP A 206 17.11 -15.34 -6.54
CA ASP A 206 18.28 -14.51 -6.22
C ASP A 206 18.43 -14.16 -4.74
N ILE A 207 17.38 -14.23 -3.92
CA ILE A 207 17.42 -13.69 -2.55
C ILE A 207 18.44 -14.39 -1.62
N ALA A 208 18.85 -15.62 -1.92
CA ALA A 208 19.88 -16.31 -1.18
C ALA A 208 21.24 -15.60 -1.27
N ARG A 209 21.47 -14.80 -2.32
CA ARG A 209 22.68 -14.00 -2.53
C ARG A 209 22.73 -12.78 -1.59
N PHE A 210 21.58 -12.40 -1.06
CA PHE A 210 21.38 -11.33 -0.09
C PHE A 210 21.14 -11.88 1.33
N GLY A 211 21.50 -13.16 1.59
CA GLY A 211 21.36 -13.79 2.89
C GLY A 211 19.97 -14.32 3.24
N GLY A 212 18.98 -14.17 2.35
CA GLY A 212 17.61 -14.65 2.55
C GLY A 212 17.42 -16.13 2.19
N ASP A 213 16.36 -16.73 2.74
CA ASP A 213 15.95 -18.09 2.40
C ASP A 213 14.84 -18.05 1.31
N PRO A 214 15.10 -18.49 0.07
CA PRO A 214 14.08 -18.54 -0.98
C PRO A 214 12.94 -19.52 -0.69
N HIS A 215 13.08 -20.37 0.32
CA HIS A 215 12.04 -21.31 0.77
C HIS A 215 11.26 -20.80 1.98
N ASN A 216 11.64 -19.65 2.56
CA ASN A 216 10.99 -19.03 3.70
C ASN A 216 10.58 -17.59 3.38
N VAL A 217 9.67 -17.43 2.40
CA VAL A 217 9.19 -16.16 1.88
C VAL A 217 7.78 -15.89 2.41
N THR A 218 7.58 -14.72 2.97
CA THR A 218 6.27 -14.16 3.36
C THR A 218 5.93 -13.02 2.42
N ILE A 219 4.72 -13.02 1.85
CA ILE A 219 4.18 -11.86 1.15
C ILE A 219 3.40 -11.00 2.12
N ALA A 220 3.57 -9.70 2.03
CA ALA A 220 2.87 -8.73 2.88
C ALA A 220 2.44 -7.54 2.03
N GLY A 221 1.33 -6.90 2.37
CA GLY A 221 0.88 -5.71 1.68
C GLY A 221 -0.29 -5.04 2.39
N GLN A 222 -0.41 -3.74 2.17
CA GLN A 222 -1.45 -2.92 2.76
C GLN A 222 -2.37 -2.35 1.68
N SER A 223 -3.67 -2.17 2.00
CA SER A 223 -4.65 -1.60 1.05
C SER A 223 -4.71 -2.41 -0.26
N ALA A 224 -4.50 -1.79 -1.42
CA ALA A 224 -4.39 -2.48 -2.71
C ALA A 224 -3.29 -3.56 -2.70
N GLY A 225 -2.20 -3.37 -1.93
CA GLY A 225 -1.19 -4.41 -1.68
C GLY A 225 -1.76 -5.58 -0.87
N GLY A 226 -2.63 -5.32 0.09
CA GLY A 226 -3.36 -6.35 0.83
C GLY A 226 -4.33 -7.14 -0.06
N VAL A 227 -5.07 -6.45 -0.95
CA VAL A 227 -5.88 -7.11 -2.00
C VAL A 227 -5.00 -7.97 -2.91
N SER A 228 -3.80 -7.47 -3.28
CA SER A 228 -2.83 -8.24 -4.06
C SER A 228 -2.39 -9.52 -3.34
N VAL A 229 -2.14 -9.45 -2.02
CA VAL A 229 -1.82 -10.63 -1.20
C VAL A 229 -2.97 -11.65 -1.24
N LEU A 230 -4.22 -11.19 -1.07
CA LEU A 230 -5.41 -12.05 -1.20
C LEU A 230 -5.52 -12.65 -2.62
N ALA A 231 -5.27 -11.86 -3.66
CA ALA A 231 -5.23 -12.34 -5.04
C ALA A 231 -4.15 -13.42 -5.24
N HIS A 232 -2.98 -13.26 -4.65
CA HIS A 232 -1.91 -14.28 -4.72
C HIS A 232 -2.28 -15.55 -3.93
N LEU A 233 -2.98 -15.43 -2.81
CA LEU A 233 -3.47 -16.59 -2.06
C LEU A 233 -4.38 -17.48 -2.91
N VAL A 234 -5.24 -16.89 -3.76
CA VAL A 234 -6.19 -17.63 -4.59
C VAL A 234 -5.67 -17.93 -6.01
N SER A 235 -4.56 -17.32 -6.42
CA SER A 235 -3.99 -17.52 -7.75
C SER A 235 -3.10 -18.77 -7.83
N ARG A 236 -3.45 -19.73 -8.68
CA ARG A 236 -2.61 -20.92 -8.92
C ARG A 236 -1.22 -20.58 -9.42
N ARG A 237 -1.04 -19.43 -10.09
CA ARG A 237 0.25 -18.98 -10.63
C ARG A 237 1.21 -18.49 -9.54
N SER A 238 0.73 -18.27 -8.35
CA SER A 238 1.50 -17.84 -7.18
C SER A 238 1.85 -19.01 -6.24
N LEU A 239 1.31 -20.19 -6.46
CA LEU A 239 1.57 -21.36 -5.63
C LEU A 239 3.06 -21.69 -5.57
N GLY A 240 3.57 -21.92 -4.36
CA GLY A 240 4.98 -22.23 -4.10
C GLY A 240 5.94 -21.04 -4.15
N LEU A 241 5.46 -19.83 -4.46
CA LEU A 241 6.28 -18.62 -4.43
C LEU A 241 6.45 -18.05 -3.01
N PHE A 242 5.54 -18.36 -2.10
CA PHE A 242 5.57 -17.93 -0.70
C PHE A 242 5.10 -19.04 0.26
N LYS A 243 5.37 -18.85 1.54
CA LYS A 243 5.04 -19.76 2.64
C LYS A 243 4.09 -19.15 3.67
N ARG A 244 3.90 -17.82 3.65
CA ARG A 244 3.03 -17.09 4.59
C ARG A 244 2.49 -15.84 3.90
N ALA A 245 1.41 -15.29 4.45
CA ALA A 245 0.79 -14.09 3.92
C ALA A 245 0.38 -13.15 5.07
N ILE A 246 0.67 -11.86 4.92
CA ILE A 246 0.23 -10.79 5.80
C ILE A 246 -0.64 -9.85 4.98
N VAL A 247 -1.90 -9.69 5.38
CA VAL A 247 -2.90 -8.85 4.74
C VAL A 247 -3.20 -7.68 5.68
N GLN A 248 -2.89 -6.46 5.27
CA GLN A 248 -3.16 -5.26 6.03
C GLN A 248 -4.23 -4.44 5.31
N SER A 249 -5.39 -4.27 5.90
CA SER A 249 -6.52 -3.51 5.33
C SER A 249 -6.86 -3.90 3.88
N GLY A 250 -6.78 -5.20 3.56
CA GLY A 250 -6.91 -5.69 2.18
C GLY A 250 -8.28 -6.30 1.83
N ALA A 251 -9.19 -6.47 2.80
CA ALA A 251 -10.43 -7.19 2.56
C ALA A 251 -11.56 -6.37 1.92
N PHE A 252 -11.31 -5.11 1.55
CA PHE A 252 -12.33 -4.18 1.03
C PHE A 252 -12.74 -4.46 -0.44
N ALA A 253 -12.01 -5.27 -1.17
CA ALA A 253 -12.21 -5.51 -2.60
C ALA A 253 -12.14 -7.01 -2.94
N LEU A 254 -13.08 -7.80 -2.41
CA LEU A 254 -13.10 -9.25 -2.55
C LEU A 254 -13.78 -9.73 -3.84
N ASN A 255 -14.58 -8.87 -4.48
CA ASN A 255 -15.34 -9.18 -5.70
C ASN A 255 -14.72 -8.48 -6.93
N GLN A 256 -14.07 -9.25 -7.78
CA GLN A 256 -13.47 -8.78 -9.01
C GLN A 256 -14.46 -8.87 -10.16
N VAL A 257 -14.39 -7.88 -11.06
CA VAL A 257 -15.21 -7.86 -12.27
C VAL A 257 -14.86 -9.00 -13.23
N SER A 258 -15.83 -9.43 -14.03
CA SER A 258 -15.59 -10.41 -15.10
C SER A 258 -14.73 -9.82 -16.21
N LEU A 259 -14.05 -10.68 -16.98
CA LEU A 259 -13.25 -10.25 -18.13
C LEU A 259 -14.11 -9.45 -19.14
N SER A 260 -15.35 -9.87 -19.37
CA SER A 260 -16.24 -9.16 -20.32
C SER A 260 -16.61 -7.75 -19.86
N GLN A 261 -16.84 -7.53 -18.56
CA GLN A 261 -17.09 -6.20 -18.00
C GLN A 261 -15.83 -5.32 -18.08
N ALA A 262 -14.67 -5.89 -17.76
CA ALA A 262 -13.39 -5.17 -17.84
C ALA A 262 -13.03 -4.81 -19.29
N GLU A 263 -13.30 -5.69 -20.27
CA GLU A 263 -13.09 -5.41 -21.69
C GLU A 263 -14.08 -4.39 -22.25
N ALA A 264 -15.32 -4.34 -21.74
CA ALA A 264 -16.29 -3.30 -22.11
C ALA A 264 -15.81 -1.92 -21.63
N PHE A 265 -15.29 -1.84 -20.40
CA PHE A 265 -14.62 -0.64 -19.91
C PHE A 265 -13.40 -0.28 -20.79
N GLY A 266 -12.54 -1.27 -21.11
CA GLY A 266 -11.36 -1.07 -21.95
C GLY A 266 -11.70 -0.52 -23.33
N LYS A 267 -12.81 -0.95 -23.93
CA LYS A 267 -13.32 -0.39 -25.19
C LYS A 267 -13.66 1.10 -25.04
N THR A 268 -14.42 1.47 -24.01
CA THR A 268 -14.77 2.87 -23.74
C THR A 268 -13.51 3.72 -23.49
N PHE A 269 -12.55 3.18 -22.77
CA PHE A 269 -11.26 3.82 -22.52
C PHE A 269 -10.47 4.05 -23.83
N ALA A 270 -10.44 3.08 -24.73
CA ALA A 270 -9.83 3.23 -26.06
C ALA A 270 -10.52 4.32 -26.89
N ASP A 271 -11.86 4.37 -26.87
CA ASP A 271 -12.64 5.42 -27.54
C ASP A 271 -12.26 6.83 -26.99
N GLN A 272 -12.11 6.99 -25.69
CA GLN A 272 -11.70 8.25 -25.04
C GLN A 272 -10.29 8.70 -25.43
N LEU A 273 -9.40 7.75 -25.71
CA LEU A 273 -8.02 8.02 -26.20
C LEU A 273 -7.96 8.27 -27.71
N GLY A 274 -9.10 8.24 -28.41
CA GLY A 274 -9.15 8.39 -29.87
C GLY A 274 -8.82 7.14 -30.66
N CYS A 275 -8.64 5.97 -30.00
CA CYS A 275 -8.37 4.69 -30.64
C CYS A 275 -9.66 4.01 -31.12
N GLN A 276 -10.34 4.62 -32.10
CA GLN A 276 -11.63 4.15 -32.63
C GLN A 276 -11.52 2.77 -33.33
N ASP A 277 -10.36 2.44 -33.85
CA ASP A 277 -10.06 1.15 -34.47
C ASP A 277 -9.90 0.00 -33.46
N GLN A 278 -9.89 0.32 -32.17
CA GLN A 278 -9.73 -0.63 -31.05
C GLN A 278 -8.47 -1.50 -31.19
N SER A 279 -7.44 -1.03 -31.91
CA SER A 279 -6.24 -1.80 -32.16
C SER A 279 -5.26 -1.74 -30.98
N ALA A 280 -4.46 -2.80 -30.83
CA ALA A 280 -3.36 -2.81 -29.88
C ALA A 280 -2.26 -1.80 -30.27
N ASP A 281 -2.11 -1.53 -31.55
CA ASP A 281 -1.14 -0.58 -32.09
C ASP A 281 -1.45 0.85 -31.65
N CYS A 282 -2.67 1.32 -31.89
CA CYS A 282 -3.12 2.65 -31.44
C CYS A 282 -2.91 2.82 -29.93
N LEU A 283 -3.38 1.87 -29.13
CA LEU A 283 -3.26 1.93 -27.66
C LEU A 283 -1.79 1.93 -27.20
N ARG A 284 -0.91 1.13 -27.82
CA ARG A 284 0.51 1.09 -27.47
C ARG A 284 1.26 2.36 -27.82
N HIS A 285 0.81 3.11 -28.82
CA HIS A 285 1.38 4.40 -29.19
C HIS A 285 0.76 5.59 -28.44
N ALA A 286 -0.31 5.37 -27.66
CA ALA A 286 -0.90 6.44 -26.85
C ALA A 286 0.13 7.00 -25.84
N PRO A 287 0.20 8.34 -25.69
CA PRO A 287 1.06 9.00 -24.72
C PRO A 287 0.79 8.48 -23.28
N VAL A 288 1.84 8.29 -22.49
CA VAL A 288 1.73 7.79 -21.11
C VAL A 288 0.81 8.69 -20.28
N ASP A 289 0.98 10.01 -20.39
CA ASP A 289 0.17 10.98 -19.66
C ASP A 289 -1.32 10.88 -20.04
N ALA A 290 -1.64 10.61 -21.30
CA ALA A 290 -3.01 10.39 -21.73
C ALA A 290 -3.59 9.11 -21.10
N LEU A 291 -2.81 8.02 -21.06
CA LEU A 291 -3.20 6.77 -20.40
C LEU A 291 -3.46 6.96 -18.91
N VAL A 292 -2.57 7.68 -18.22
CA VAL A 292 -2.65 7.95 -16.79
C VAL A 292 -3.83 8.87 -16.48
N ASN A 293 -3.97 9.98 -17.20
CA ASN A 293 -4.99 11.01 -16.90
C ASN A 293 -6.41 10.56 -17.25
N THR A 294 -6.59 9.74 -18.30
CA THR A 294 -7.91 9.22 -18.70
C THR A 294 -8.38 8.07 -17.79
N PHE A 295 -7.44 7.34 -17.16
CA PHE A 295 -7.81 6.23 -16.30
C PHE A 295 -8.43 6.74 -14.98
N PRO A 296 -9.56 6.17 -14.52
CA PRO A 296 -10.19 6.62 -13.28
C PRO A 296 -9.29 6.34 -12.06
N ASP A 297 -9.43 7.16 -11.02
CA ASP A 297 -8.71 6.99 -9.75
C ASP A 297 -9.32 5.91 -8.85
N ALA A 298 -10.28 5.17 -9.39
CA ALA A 298 -10.94 4.09 -8.69
C ALA A 298 -10.02 2.88 -8.55
N ALA A 299 -10.03 2.26 -7.38
CA ALA A 299 -9.35 1.00 -7.16
C ALA A 299 -9.91 -0.08 -8.11
N ILE A 300 -9.04 -0.69 -8.90
CA ILE A 300 -9.42 -1.83 -9.74
C ILE A 300 -8.78 -3.08 -9.12
N PRO A 301 -9.57 -3.89 -8.41
CA PRO A 301 -9.02 -5.00 -7.61
C PRO A 301 -8.58 -6.22 -8.45
N GLY A 302 -8.37 -6.04 -9.76
CA GLY A 302 -8.07 -7.10 -10.71
C GLY A 302 -9.29 -7.59 -11.48
N VAL A 303 -9.08 -8.53 -12.37
CA VAL A 303 -10.09 -9.07 -13.31
C VAL A 303 -10.14 -10.59 -13.19
N VAL A 304 -11.33 -11.18 -13.16
CA VAL A 304 -11.51 -12.62 -13.30
C VAL A 304 -11.23 -13.00 -14.77
N ASP A 305 -9.95 -13.21 -15.08
CA ASP A 305 -9.45 -13.46 -16.43
C ASP A 305 -9.29 -14.95 -16.78
N GLY A 306 -9.60 -15.84 -15.82
CA GLY A 306 -9.45 -17.29 -15.95
C GLY A 306 -8.00 -17.78 -15.96
N ARG A 307 -7.01 -16.90 -15.72
CA ARG A 307 -5.58 -17.21 -15.76
C ARG A 307 -4.82 -16.77 -14.51
N VAL A 308 -4.91 -15.48 -14.13
CA VAL A 308 -4.32 -14.94 -12.89
C VAL A 308 -5.33 -15.11 -11.78
N LEU A 309 -6.57 -14.75 -12.03
CA LEU A 309 -7.71 -14.98 -11.16
C LEU A 309 -8.75 -15.85 -11.90
N GLU A 310 -8.96 -17.08 -11.42
CA GLU A 310 -9.93 -18.01 -11.98
C GLU A 310 -11.36 -17.73 -11.48
N LYS A 311 -11.47 -17.12 -10.31
CA LYS A 311 -12.71 -16.75 -9.61
C LYS A 311 -12.49 -15.46 -8.84
N PRO A 312 -13.57 -14.76 -8.43
CA PRO A 312 -13.46 -13.69 -7.43
C PRO A 312 -12.76 -14.21 -6.15
N ILE A 313 -12.02 -13.33 -5.49
CA ILE A 313 -11.29 -13.66 -4.26
C ILE A 313 -12.25 -14.21 -3.21
N GLU A 314 -13.40 -13.55 -2.99
CA GLU A 314 -14.45 -13.99 -2.06
C GLU A 314 -14.87 -15.43 -2.32
N ALA A 315 -15.30 -15.72 -3.54
CA ALA A 315 -15.78 -17.05 -3.92
C ALA A 315 -14.71 -18.13 -3.75
N ALA A 316 -13.44 -17.79 -4.03
CA ALA A 316 -12.33 -18.72 -3.86
C ALA A 316 -12.02 -18.99 -2.38
N LEU A 317 -11.95 -17.96 -1.54
CA LEU A 317 -11.71 -18.09 -0.10
C LEU A 317 -12.84 -18.84 0.61
N ALA A 318 -14.10 -18.49 0.34
CA ALA A 318 -15.28 -19.14 0.89
C ALA A 318 -15.32 -20.64 0.55
N ALA A 319 -14.98 -20.99 -0.69
CA ALA A 319 -14.86 -22.39 -1.13
C ALA A 319 -13.62 -23.11 -0.59
N GLY A 320 -12.72 -22.39 0.08
CA GLY A 320 -11.45 -22.93 0.56
C GLY A 320 -10.44 -23.21 -0.56
N HIS A 321 -10.51 -22.54 -1.71
CA HIS A 321 -9.59 -22.68 -2.83
C HIS A 321 -8.49 -21.61 -2.76
N PHE A 322 -7.56 -21.75 -1.83
CA PHE A 322 -6.44 -20.85 -1.63
C PHE A 322 -5.17 -21.59 -1.15
N ALA A 323 -4.02 -20.94 -1.22
CA ALA A 323 -2.73 -21.47 -0.78
C ALA A 323 -2.79 -21.82 0.72
N ARG A 324 -2.36 -23.04 1.07
CA ARG A 324 -2.38 -23.55 2.45
C ARG A 324 -1.17 -23.06 3.23
N VAL A 325 -1.18 -21.80 3.61
CA VAL A 325 -0.11 -21.12 4.35
C VAL A 325 -0.69 -20.38 5.54
N PRO A 326 0.06 -20.14 6.62
CA PRO A 326 -0.37 -19.26 7.71
C PRO A 326 -0.68 -17.86 7.21
N ILE A 327 -1.71 -17.22 7.79
CA ILE A 327 -2.19 -15.90 7.41
C ILE A 327 -2.25 -15.01 8.67
N LEU A 328 -1.71 -13.80 8.56
CA LEU A 328 -1.94 -12.70 9.49
C LEU A 328 -2.78 -11.66 8.76
N ASN A 329 -3.97 -11.34 9.27
CA ASN A 329 -4.90 -10.41 8.64
C ASN A 329 -5.34 -9.35 9.65
N GLY A 330 -5.47 -8.11 9.22
CA GLY A 330 -5.93 -7.05 10.11
C GLY A 330 -6.33 -5.78 9.40
N ILE A 331 -6.82 -4.85 10.21
CA ILE A 331 -7.35 -3.55 9.81
C ILE A 331 -6.90 -2.46 10.79
N ASN A 332 -7.12 -1.20 10.42
CA ASN A 332 -7.15 -0.07 11.35
C ASN A 332 -8.59 0.17 11.83
N HIS A 333 -8.76 0.70 13.03
CA HIS A 333 -10.08 0.87 13.65
C HIS A 333 -11.02 1.76 12.81
N ASN A 334 -10.51 2.87 12.30
CA ASN A 334 -11.29 3.89 11.59
C ASN A 334 -10.83 4.04 10.13
N GLU A 335 -10.85 2.96 9.38
CA GLU A 335 -10.28 2.86 8.01
C GLU A 335 -10.70 4.02 7.10
N GLU A 336 -11.99 4.34 7.06
CA GLU A 336 -12.55 5.32 6.14
C GLU A 336 -12.31 6.78 6.53
N TRP A 337 -11.74 7.06 7.71
CA TRP A 337 -11.58 8.44 8.18
C TRP A 337 -10.76 9.31 7.23
N ILE A 338 -9.60 8.81 6.76
CA ILE A 338 -8.77 9.55 5.81
C ILE A 338 -9.51 9.81 4.50
N PHE A 339 -10.32 8.87 4.05
CA PHE A 339 -11.04 9.00 2.77
C PHE A 339 -12.18 10.01 2.91
N VAL A 340 -13.08 9.86 3.90
CA VAL A 340 -14.25 10.72 4.01
C VAL A 340 -13.92 12.13 4.49
N ALA A 341 -13.04 12.27 5.48
CA ALA A 341 -12.70 13.57 6.05
C ALA A 341 -11.54 14.28 5.34
N GLY A 342 -10.57 13.52 4.84
CA GLY A 342 -9.38 14.05 4.18
C GLY A 342 -9.55 14.25 2.68
N LEU A 343 -10.16 13.30 1.99
CA LEU A 343 -10.24 13.27 0.53
C LEU A 343 -11.66 13.47 -0.03
N HIS A 344 -12.68 13.52 0.82
CA HIS A 344 -14.10 13.54 0.43
C HIS A 344 -14.49 12.38 -0.50
N LEU A 345 -13.87 11.23 -0.28
CA LEU A 345 -14.10 9.97 -0.97
C LEU A 345 -14.55 8.91 0.03
N ALA A 346 -15.06 7.80 -0.46
CA ALA A 346 -15.31 6.58 0.32
C ALA A 346 -15.00 5.37 -0.53
N VAL A 347 -14.66 4.24 0.09
CA VAL A 347 -14.61 2.95 -0.60
C VAL A 347 -16.03 2.39 -0.69
N SER A 348 -16.45 1.98 -1.88
CA SER A 348 -17.71 1.28 -2.11
C SER A 348 -17.54 0.23 -3.19
N GLY A 349 -17.80 -1.03 -2.87
CA GLY A 349 -17.61 -2.15 -3.81
C GLY A 349 -16.19 -2.29 -4.35
N GLY A 350 -15.18 -1.86 -3.59
CA GLY A 350 -13.77 -1.86 -3.99
C GLY A 350 -13.36 -0.67 -4.89
N MET A 351 -14.22 0.33 -5.05
CA MET A 351 -13.99 1.54 -5.85
C MET A 351 -14.03 2.78 -4.96
N PHE A 352 -13.26 3.82 -5.30
CA PHE A 352 -13.44 5.13 -4.68
C PHE A 352 -14.61 5.86 -5.32
N VAL A 353 -15.52 6.35 -4.47
CA VAL A 353 -16.69 7.12 -4.86
C VAL A 353 -16.71 8.47 -4.11
N PRO A 354 -17.32 9.54 -4.68
CA PRO A 354 -17.49 10.80 -3.96
C PRO A 354 -18.29 10.61 -2.67
N ALA A 355 -17.79 11.15 -1.56
CA ALA A 355 -18.45 11.12 -0.26
C ALA A 355 -18.50 12.54 0.33
N PRO A 356 -19.56 13.32 0.03
CA PRO A 356 -19.69 14.65 0.61
C PRO A 356 -19.88 14.56 2.13
N ALA A 357 -19.34 15.53 2.86
CA ALA A 357 -19.50 15.59 4.31
C ALA A 357 -20.98 15.68 4.68
N PRO A 358 -21.52 14.75 5.48
CA PRO A 358 -22.93 14.76 5.83
C PRO A 358 -23.26 15.83 6.87
N THR A 359 -24.46 16.38 6.76
CA THR A 359 -25.13 17.10 7.85
C THR A 359 -26.17 16.19 8.50
N PRO A 360 -26.74 16.53 9.67
CA PRO A 360 -27.84 15.74 10.23
C PRO A 360 -29.02 15.55 9.27
N ALA A 361 -29.30 16.57 8.44
CA ALA A 361 -30.40 16.51 7.46
C ALA A 361 -30.08 15.69 6.20
N THR A 362 -28.81 15.52 5.86
CA THR A 362 -28.37 14.81 4.66
C THR A 362 -27.76 13.43 4.94
N TYR A 363 -27.66 13.01 6.19
CA TYR A 363 -26.95 11.80 6.58
C TYR A 363 -27.44 10.55 5.85
N GLU A 364 -28.76 10.27 5.87
CA GLU A 364 -29.34 9.12 5.19
C GLU A 364 -29.15 9.17 3.67
N SER A 365 -29.29 10.36 3.06
CA SER A 365 -29.12 10.51 1.62
C SER A 365 -27.66 10.31 1.18
N VAL A 366 -26.70 10.72 2.00
CA VAL A 366 -25.27 10.45 1.76
C VAL A 366 -24.98 8.96 1.88
N ILE A 367 -25.50 8.27 2.92
CA ILE A 367 -25.41 6.81 3.04
C ILE A 367 -25.96 6.12 1.79
N ALA A 368 -27.17 6.51 1.35
CA ALA A 368 -27.79 5.92 0.16
C ALA A 368 -26.92 6.09 -1.09
N SER A 369 -26.37 7.29 -1.29
CA SER A 369 -25.52 7.62 -2.43
C SER A 369 -24.20 6.86 -2.42
N VAL A 370 -23.49 6.88 -1.30
CA VAL A 370 -22.16 6.27 -1.17
C VAL A 370 -22.23 4.74 -1.28
N LEU A 371 -23.19 4.12 -0.62
CA LEU A 371 -23.32 2.65 -0.62
C LEU A 371 -24.16 2.13 -1.81
N GLY A 372 -24.79 3.02 -2.59
CA GLY A 372 -25.65 2.61 -3.70
C GLY A 372 -26.89 1.82 -3.24
N VAL A 373 -27.41 2.13 -2.05
CA VAL A 373 -28.55 1.40 -1.45
C VAL A 373 -29.86 2.16 -1.51
N SER A 374 -30.97 1.46 -1.32
CA SER A 374 -32.30 2.10 -1.26
C SER A 374 -32.43 3.02 -0.03
N ALA A 375 -33.33 4.01 -0.08
CA ALA A 375 -33.60 4.90 1.04
C ALA A 375 -34.00 4.14 2.31
N SER A 376 -34.79 3.08 2.21
CA SER A 376 -35.18 2.25 3.35
C SER A 376 -33.97 1.53 4.00
N ARG A 377 -33.01 1.06 3.19
CA ARG A 377 -31.77 0.48 3.70
C ARG A 377 -30.88 1.53 4.33
N ALA A 378 -30.79 2.74 3.74
CA ALA A 378 -30.05 3.86 4.31
C ALA A 378 -30.60 4.29 5.68
N SER A 379 -31.93 4.37 5.82
CA SER A 379 -32.58 4.64 7.12
C SER A 379 -32.27 3.54 8.16
N ALA A 380 -32.29 2.27 7.75
CA ALA A 380 -31.90 1.18 8.66
C ALA A 380 -30.43 1.27 9.09
N ILE A 381 -29.52 1.65 8.18
CA ILE A 381 -28.10 1.89 8.51
C ILE A 381 -27.96 3.08 9.46
N ALA A 382 -28.66 4.19 9.18
CA ALA A 382 -28.63 5.36 10.06
C ALA A 382 -29.16 5.05 11.48
N ALA A 383 -30.12 4.15 11.60
CA ALA A 383 -30.61 3.69 12.90
C ALA A 383 -29.58 2.81 13.65
N GLU A 384 -28.80 2.00 12.94
CA GLU A 384 -27.69 1.21 13.52
C GLU A 384 -26.51 2.09 13.95
N TYR A 385 -26.25 3.21 13.23
CA TYR A 385 -25.23 4.21 13.52
C TYR A 385 -25.85 5.58 13.82
N PRO A 386 -26.56 5.74 14.96
CA PRO A 386 -27.32 6.94 15.26
C PRO A 386 -26.37 8.12 15.53
N LEU A 387 -26.70 9.30 14.99
CA LEU A 387 -25.88 10.50 15.15
C LEU A 387 -25.67 10.90 16.63
N SER A 388 -26.55 10.49 17.53
CA SER A 388 -26.40 10.73 18.98
C SER A 388 -25.22 9.97 19.62
N ALA A 389 -24.70 8.93 18.94
CA ALA A 389 -23.55 8.17 19.41
C ALA A 389 -22.21 8.75 18.95
N TYR A 390 -22.21 9.76 18.08
CA TYR A 390 -21.00 10.31 17.46
C TYR A 390 -20.91 11.83 17.65
N PRO A 391 -19.70 12.38 17.87
CA PRO A 391 -19.50 13.82 18.00
C PRO A 391 -19.89 14.65 16.77
N ALA A 392 -19.86 14.01 15.56
CA ALA A 392 -20.21 14.67 14.31
C ALA A 392 -20.70 13.63 13.27
N PRO A 393 -21.61 14.03 12.34
CA PRO A 393 -22.15 13.12 11.33
C PRO A 393 -21.09 12.45 10.46
N ILE A 394 -19.96 13.11 10.19
CA ILE A 394 -18.85 12.56 9.40
C ILE A 394 -18.15 11.41 10.12
N LEU A 395 -18.10 11.41 11.45
CA LEU A 395 -17.55 10.30 12.24
C LEU A 395 -18.48 9.09 12.20
N ALA A 396 -19.80 9.30 12.23
CA ALA A 396 -20.77 8.23 12.04
C ALA A 396 -20.65 7.62 10.64
N LEU A 397 -20.48 8.44 9.60
CA LEU A 397 -20.24 7.98 8.22
C LEU A 397 -18.93 7.19 8.14
N SER A 398 -17.85 7.68 8.73
CA SER A 398 -16.57 6.97 8.76
C SER A 398 -16.69 5.60 9.43
N ALA A 399 -17.34 5.54 10.59
CA ALA A 399 -17.51 4.29 11.34
C ALA A 399 -18.29 3.25 10.54
N LEU A 400 -19.48 3.61 10.02
CA LEU A 400 -20.31 2.66 9.26
C LEU A 400 -19.61 2.16 7.99
N LEU A 401 -18.85 3.03 7.29
CA LEU A 401 -18.12 2.64 6.09
C LEU A 401 -16.90 1.78 6.43
N SER A 402 -16.18 2.08 7.53
CA SER A 402 -15.11 1.23 8.03
C SER A 402 -15.59 -0.17 8.34
N ASP A 403 -16.76 -0.30 8.96
CA ASP A 403 -17.35 -1.59 9.29
C ASP A 403 -17.82 -2.33 8.03
N ALA A 404 -18.53 -1.65 7.14
CA ALA A 404 -19.08 -2.23 5.93
C ALA A 404 -18.00 -2.71 4.94
N ASN A 405 -16.94 -1.91 4.78
CA ASN A 405 -15.96 -2.12 3.70
C ASN A 405 -14.69 -2.84 4.17
N PHE A 406 -14.30 -2.71 5.43
CA PHE A 406 -13.03 -3.24 5.93
C PHE A 406 -13.20 -4.25 7.06
N ALA A 407 -13.80 -3.86 8.19
CA ALA A 407 -13.82 -4.68 9.39
C ALA A 407 -14.59 -5.98 9.22
N CYS A 408 -15.83 -5.90 8.75
CA CYS A 408 -16.67 -7.09 8.59
C CYS A 408 -16.21 -8.00 7.44
N PRO A 409 -15.77 -7.48 6.29
CA PRO A 409 -15.08 -8.31 5.29
C PRO A 409 -13.80 -8.97 5.81
N ALA A 410 -12.97 -8.27 6.61
CA ALA A 410 -11.77 -8.87 7.20
C ALA A 410 -12.10 -10.02 8.15
N LEU A 411 -13.08 -9.82 9.04
CA LEU A 411 -13.60 -10.88 9.92
C LEU A 411 -14.08 -12.09 9.12
N GLN A 412 -14.72 -11.86 7.97
CA GLN A 412 -15.19 -12.93 7.12
C GLN A 412 -14.03 -13.71 6.46
N VAL A 413 -12.97 -12.99 6.03
CA VAL A 413 -11.73 -13.63 5.55
C VAL A 413 -11.11 -14.48 6.65
N ASP A 414 -11.02 -13.98 7.89
CA ASP A 414 -10.48 -14.73 9.02
C ASP A 414 -11.28 -16.01 9.29
N ARG A 415 -12.61 -15.95 9.24
CA ARG A 415 -13.48 -17.12 9.41
C ARG A 415 -13.29 -18.16 8.32
N TRP A 416 -13.13 -17.76 7.06
CA TRP A 416 -12.90 -18.69 5.96
C TRP A 416 -11.53 -19.36 6.06
N THR A 417 -10.49 -18.56 6.37
CA THR A 417 -9.11 -19.04 6.38
C THR A 417 -8.79 -19.88 7.61
N ALA A 418 -9.27 -19.49 8.80
CA ALA A 418 -9.06 -20.21 10.05
C ALA A 418 -9.62 -21.64 10.06
N ARG A 419 -10.59 -21.93 9.20
CA ARG A 419 -11.09 -23.32 9.01
C ARG A 419 -10.06 -24.24 8.37
N ARG A 420 -8.97 -23.70 7.81
CA ARG A 420 -8.06 -24.44 6.92
C ARG A 420 -6.59 -24.27 7.25
N VAL A 421 -6.20 -23.11 7.80
CA VAL A 421 -4.80 -22.74 8.08
C VAL A 421 -4.71 -21.96 9.39
N PRO A 422 -3.55 -21.92 10.05
CA PRO A 422 -3.31 -20.98 11.14
C PRO A 422 -3.57 -19.56 10.66
N THR A 423 -4.52 -18.89 11.30
CA THR A 423 -4.92 -17.51 11.00
C THR A 423 -4.80 -16.69 12.27
N PHE A 424 -4.23 -15.52 12.17
CA PHE A 424 -4.07 -14.55 13.25
C PHE A 424 -4.71 -13.24 12.81
N ALA A 425 -5.44 -12.60 13.73
CA ALA A 425 -6.16 -11.37 13.43
C ALA A 425 -5.68 -10.22 14.31
N TYR A 426 -5.65 -9.00 13.77
CA TYR A 426 -5.39 -7.78 14.55
C TYR A 426 -6.29 -6.61 14.12
N ARG A 427 -6.44 -5.66 15.04
CA ARG A 427 -6.93 -4.31 14.78
C ARG A 427 -5.91 -3.31 15.32
N PHE A 428 -5.49 -2.37 14.50
CA PHE A 428 -4.64 -1.28 14.94
C PHE A 428 -5.49 -0.18 15.57
N ASP A 429 -5.21 0.12 16.84
CA ASP A 429 -6.06 0.93 17.73
C ASP A 429 -5.31 2.10 18.38
N ASP A 430 -4.16 2.53 17.85
CA ASP A 430 -3.52 3.74 18.36
C ASP A 430 -4.17 4.99 17.76
N ASP A 431 -5.20 5.50 18.43
CA ASP A 431 -5.91 6.72 18.03
C ASP A 431 -5.06 8.00 18.17
N THR A 432 -3.82 7.88 18.64
CA THR A 432 -2.87 9.00 18.70
C THR A 432 -1.81 8.92 17.61
N ALA A 433 -1.90 7.95 16.70
CA ALA A 433 -0.96 7.76 15.61
C ALA A 433 -0.85 9.04 14.75
N PRO A 434 0.37 9.48 14.39
CA PRO A 434 0.55 10.64 13.53
C PRO A 434 -0.16 10.48 12.19
N GLN A 435 -0.79 11.56 11.71
CA GLN A 435 -1.56 11.57 10.47
C GLN A 435 -0.66 11.93 9.29
N LEU A 436 0.08 10.96 8.75
CA LEU A 436 1.11 11.19 7.75
C LEU A 436 0.59 11.72 6.41
N PHE A 437 -0.65 11.42 6.05
CA PHE A 437 -1.25 11.77 4.76
C PHE A 437 -2.45 12.73 4.88
N ALA A 438 -3.10 12.76 6.03
CA ALA A 438 -4.30 13.58 6.25
C ALA A 438 -3.99 14.99 6.81
N GLY A 439 -2.76 15.20 7.29
CA GLY A 439 -2.29 16.46 7.88
C GLY A 439 -2.81 16.73 9.29
N PRO A 440 -2.21 17.70 9.97
CA PRO A 440 -2.50 18.00 11.38
C PRO A 440 -3.85 18.68 11.63
N SER A 441 -4.57 19.05 10.57
CA SER A 441 -5.90 19.65 10.68
C SER A 441 -6.99 18.62 11.02
N LEU A 442 -6.75 17.35 10.78
CA LEU A 442 -7.64 16.27 11.18
C LEU A 442 -7.23 15.72 12.54
N PRO A 443 -8.19 15.42 13.44
CA PRO A 443 -7.87 14.79 14.72
C PRO A 443 -7.15 13.45 14.48
N PRO A 444 -6.15 13.13 15.32
CA PRO A 444 -5.51 11.84 15.27
C PRO A 444 -6.53 10.74 15.59
N ILE A 445 -6.51 9.69 14.80
CA ILE A 445 -7.35 8.51 14.92
C ILE A 445 -6.70 7.38 14.13
N ALA A 446 -6.86 6.14 14.55
CA ALA A 446 -6.32 4.97 13.84
C ALA A 446 -7.01 4.78 12.48
N THR A 447 -6.60 5.55 11.47
CA THR A 447 -7.16 5.54 10.12
C THR A 447 -6.39 4.64 9.15
N HIS A 448 -6.86 4.51 7.93
CA HIS A 448 -6.18 3.73 6.88
C HIS A 448 -4.70 4.11 6.74
N SER A 449 -3.82 3.12 6.72
CA SER A 449 -2.36 3.25 6.64
C SER A 449 -1.65 3.78 7.90
N SER A 450 -2.35 4.06 9.01
CA SER A 450 -1.72 4.57 10.24
C SER A 450 -0.69 3.60 10.84
N GLU A 451 -0.87 2.29 10.65
CA GLU A 451 0.00 1.24 11.17
C GLU A 451 1.33 1.13 10.41
N ILE A 452 1.42 1.66 9.19
CA ILE A 452 2.59 1.48 8.32
C ILE A 452 3.85 2.13 8.90
N GLN A 453 3.73 3.31 9.49
CA GLN A 453 4.85 4.03 10.13
C GLN A 453 5.42 3.30 11.35
N TYR A 454 4.70 2.31 11.90
CA TYR A 454 5.20 1.43 12.98
C TYR A 454 6.09 0.29 12.44
N LEU A 455 6.04 0.02 11.14
CA LEU A 455 6.79 -1.03 10.48
C LEU A 455 7.92 -0.48 9.60
N PHE A 456 7.67 0.60 8.86
CA PHE A 456 8.57 1.19 7.90
C PHE A 456 8.83 2.67 8.21
N ASP A 457 10.04 3.14 7.94
CA ASP A 457 10.25 4.56 7.81
C ASP A 457 9.60 5.06 6.51
N GLN A 458 8.84 6.13 6.61
CA GLN A 458 8.16 6.78 5.50
C GLN A 458 8.68 8.22 5.32
N PRO A 459 9.94 8.39 4.89
CA PRO A 459 10.59 9.71 4.86
C PRO A 459 9.94 10.69 3.87
N ASN A 460 9.15 10.17 2.95
CA ASN A 460 8.49 10.94 1.90
C ASN A 460 7.03 11.27 2.21
N ALA A 461 6.51 10.84 3.36
CA ALA A 461 5.14 11.17 3.75
C ALA A 461 5.01 12.70 3.92
N PRO A 462 3.94 13.33 3.40
CA PRO A 462 3.77 14.79 3.39
C PRO A 462 3.83 15.43 4.79
N PHE A 463 3.37 14.73 5.80
CA PHE A 463 3.28 15.20 7.18
C PHE A 463 4.06 14.28 8.14
N ALA A 464 5.23 13.80 7.70
CA ALA A 464 6.05 12.90 8.50
C ALA A 464 6.34 13.48 9.89
N THR A 465 6.01 12.71 10.93
CA THR A 465 6.22 13.07 12.33
C THR A 465 6.77 11.84 13.07
N ALA A 466 7.75 12.05 13.92
CA ALA A 466 8.33 10.97 14.70
C ALA A 466 7.31 10.39 15.69
N LEU A 467 7.36 9.09 15.88
CA LEU A 467 6.61 8.40 16.92
C LEU A 467 7.13 8.84 18.31
N ASN A 468 6.24 9.01 19.26
CA ASN A 468 6.62 9.25 20.65
C ASN A 468 7.16 7.95 21.31
N PRO A 469 7.80 8.01 22.50
CA PRO A 469 8.40 6.82 23.13
C PRO A 469 7.42 5.65 23.36
N THR A 470 6.16 5.92 23.65
CA THR A 470 5.14 4.87 23.85
C THR A 470 4.79 4.20 22.52
N GLN A 471 4.65 5.00 21.48
CA GLN A 471 4.40 4.53 20.11
C GLN A 471 5.60 3.75 19.55
N GLU A 472 6.85 4.18 19.83
CA GLU A 472 8.04 3.42 19.46
C GLU A 472 8.09 2.05 20.17
N GLY A 473 7.61 1.94 21.41
CA GLY A 473 7.43 0.68 22.11
C GLY A 473 6.44 -0.26 21.40
N LEU A 474 5.31 0.25 20.96
CA LEU A 474 4.34 -0.50 20.15
C LEU A 474 4.95 -0.88 18.78
N ALA A 475 5.63 0.06 18.12
CA ALA A 475 6.28 -0.17 16.83
C ALA A 475 7.35 -1.28 16.91
N ALA A 476 8.17 -1.29 17.96
CA ALA A 476 9.13 -2.36 18.20
C ALA A 476 8.42 -3.71 18.37
N SER A 477 7.33 -3.74 19.13
CA SER A 477 6.51 -4.95 19.33
C SER A 477 5.90 -5.45 18.01
N MET A 478 5.40 -4.55 17.17
CA MET A 478 4.85 -4.86 15.85
C MET A 478 5.94 -5.39 14.91
N ARG A 479 7.10 -4.71 14.80
CA ARG A 479 8.21 -5.17 13.96
C ARG A 479 8.67 -6.58 14.36
N ALA A 480 8.82 -6.83 15.66
CA ALA A 480 9.18 -8.17 16.17
C ALA A 480 8.11 -9.23 15.82
N ALA A 481 6.81 -8.89 15.93
CA ALA A 481 5.72 -9.80 15.59
C ALA A 481 5.69 -10.12 14.09
N TRP A 482 5.85 -9.12 13.21
CA TRP A 482 5.95 -9.33 11.75
C TRP A 482 7.16 -10.19 11.38
N ALA A 483 8.31 -9.95 12.02
CA ALA A 483 9.53 -10.75 11.83
C ALA A 483 9.34 -12.20 12.31
N ASN A 484 8.73 -12.42 13.48
CA ASN A 484 8.41 -13.75 14.00
C ASN A 484 7.45 -14.48 13.06
N PHE A 485 6.38 -13.81 12.63
CA PHE A 485 5.46 -14.39 11.66
C PHE A 485 6.17 -14.75 10.35
N ALA A 486 7.03 -13.87 9.84
CA ALA A 486 7.83 -14.16 8.65
C ALA A 486 8.80 -15.32 8.87
N ALA A 487 9.31 -15.52 10.07
CA ALA A 487 10.23 -16.61 10.39
C ALA A 487 9.53 -17.97 10.54
N ILE A 488 8.50 -18.03 11.35
CA ILE A 488 7.90 -19.30 11.79
C ILE A 488 6.40 -19.43 11.54
N GLY A 489 5.68 -18.35 11.13
CA GLY A 489 4.24 -18.34 10.88
C GLY A 489 3.40 -18.16 12.14
N ASP A 490 4.02 -17.70 13.22
CA ASP A 490 3.39 -17.32 14.47
C ASP A 490 3.89 -15.93 14.86
N PRO A 491 3.02 -14.91 15.02
CA PRO A 491 3.42 -13.56 15.40
C PRO A 491 3.69 -13.42 16.90
N ALA A 492 3.30 -14.41 17.72
CA ALA A 492 3.43 -14.33 19.18
C ALA A 492 4.88 -14.21 19.63
N SER A 493 5.09 -13.50 20.72
CA SER A 493 6.34 -13.42 21.47
C SER A 493 6.07 -13.58 22.96
N ALA A 494 7.14 -13.71 23.76
CA ALA A 494 7.01 -13.74 25.21
C ALA A 494 6.41 -12.44 25.77
N ALA A 495 6.64 -11.31 25.09
CA ALA A 495 6.13 -9.99 25.50
C ALA A 495 4.70 -9.72 25.00
N VAL A 496 4.32 -10.27 23.84
CA VAL A 496 3.02 -10.06 23.21
C VAL A 496 2.41 -11.42 22.84
N PRO A 497 1.57 -12.00 23.71
CA PRO A 497 0.85 -13.21 23.38
C PRO A 497 -0.19 -12.90 22.28
N TRP A 498 -0.11 -13.63 21.18
CA TRP A 498 -1.01 -13.45 20.03
C TRP A 498 -1.75 -14.76 19.76
N PRO A 499 -2.98 -14.91 20.20
CA PRO A 499 -3.73 -16.14 19.96
C PRO A 499 -4.09 -16.29 18.49
N SER A 500 -4.10 -17.52 17.99
CA SER A 500 -4.68 -17.79 16.67
C SER A 500 -6.18 -17.49 16.68
N PHE A 501 -6.68 -16.98 15.55
CA PHE A 501 -8.10 -16.79 15.33
C PHE A 501 -8.81 -18.15 15.30
N ASN A 502 -9.79 -18.33 16.17
CA ASN A 502 -10.50 -19.59 16.37
C ASN A 502 -11.99 -19.35 16.67
N SER A 503 -12.69 -20.33 17.23
CA SER A 503 -14.10 -20.22 17.59
C SER A 503 -14.44 -19.06 18.56
N ARG A 504 -13.45 -18.51 19.27
CA ARG A 504 -13.61 -17.31 20.12
C ARG A 504 -13.46 -16.01 19.35
N ALA A 505 -13.11 -16.08 18.06
CA ALA A 505 -12.85 -14.92 17.21
C ALA A 505 -11.87 -13.89 17.86
N ALA A 506 -10.79 -14.42 18.45
CA ALA A 506 -9.79 -13.60 19.15
C ALA A 506 -9.04 -12.70 18.16
N VAL A 507 -9.04 -11.41 18.40
CA VAL A 507 -8.35 -10.36 17.64
C VAL A 507 -7.37 -9.67 18.58
N LEU A 508 -6.16 -9.36 18.13
CA LEU A 508 -5.23 -8.57 18.91
C LEU A 508 -5.43 -7.07 18.61
N SER A 509 -5.88 -6.31 19.58
CA SER A 509 -5.89 -4.86 19.53
C SER A 509 -4.45 -4.35 19.73
N LEU A 510 -3.90 -3.71 18.69
CA LEU A 510 -2.58 -3.10 18.68
C LEU A 510 -2.72 -1.64 19.14
N ALA A 511 -2.81 -1.44 20.45
CA ALA A 511 -3.02 -0.16 21.09
C ALA A 511 -1.82 0.21 21.98
N THR A 512 -1.67 1.52 22.22
CA THR A 512 -0.77 2.03 23.25
C THR A 512 -1.48 2.02 24.61
N PRO A 513 -0.80 1.77 25.76
CA PRO A 513 0.63 1.42 25.83
C PRO A 513 0.93 -0.06 25.54
N TRP A 514 -0.05 -0.97 25.53
CA TRP A 514 0.14 -2.41 25.35
C TRP A 514 -0.95 -3.05 24.49
N PRO A 515 -0.60 -3.96 23.58
CA PRO A 515 -1.56 -4.77 22.85
C PRO A 515 -2.44 -5.61 23.78
N GLN A 516 -3.70 -5.79 23.41
CA GLN A 516 -4.69 -6.54 24.19
C GLN A 516 -5.49 -7.50 23.31
N VAL A 517 -5.77 -8.69 23.80
CA VAL A 517 -6.66 -9.64 23.11
C VAL A 517 -8.10 -9.28 23.39
N GLU A 518 -8.88 -9.16 22.32
CA GLU A 518 -10.34 -8.93 22.40
C GLU A 518 -11.12 -10.04 21.68
N THR A 519 -12.38 -10.20 22.07
CA THR A 519 -13.35 -11.14 21.46
C THR A 519 -14.64 -10.44 21.05
N SER A 520 -14.69 -9.11 21.21
CA SER A 520 -15.85 -8.27 20.93
C SER A 520 -15.84 -7.67 19.52
N PHE A 521 -14.83 -7.96 18.71
CA PHE A 521 -14.64 -7.35 17.39
C PHE A 521 -15.91 -7.33 16.54
N ALA A 522 -16.60 -8.48 16.42
CA ALA A 522 -17.82 -8.59 15.62
C ALA A 522 -18.96 -7.69 16.13
N THR A 523 -19.05 -7.47 17.46
CA THR A 523 -20.05 -6.62 18.08
C THR A 523 -19.66 -5.15 17.94
N THR A 524 -18.38 -4.82 18.20
CA THR A 524 -17.84 -3.46 18.09
C THR A 524 -18.03 -2.89 16.69
N HIS A 525 -17.87 -3.74 15.66
CA HIS A 525 -17.99 -3.38 14.25
C HIS A 525 -19.35 -3.75 13.62
N HIS A 526 -20.38 -3.99 14.42
CA HIS A 526 -21.74 -4.28 13.93
C HIS A 526 -21.81 -5.37 12.85
N CYS A 527 -20.91 -6.37 12.87
CA CYS A 527 -20.74 -7.29 11.75
C CYS A 527 -21.96 -8.21 11.52
N SER A 528 -22.79 -8.45 12.53
CA SER A 528 -24.08 -9.15 12.35
C SER A 528 -25.05 -8.37 11.48
N PHE A 529 -25.09 -7.03 11.62
CA PHE A 529 -25.90 -6.15 10.78
C PHE A 529 -25.43 -6.16 9.30
N TRP A 530 -24.13 -6.29 9.09
CA TRP A 530 -23.50 -6.36 7.76
C TRP A 530 -23.45 -7.77 7.16
N GLY A 531 -24.06 -8.78 7.82
CA GLY A 531 -24.14 -10.14 7.31
C GLY A 531 -22.87 -10.97 7.47
N ALA A 532 -21.94 -10.50 8.30
CA ALA A 532 -20.72 -11.21 8.67
C ALA A 532 -20.73 -11.64 10.15
N GLY A 533 -21.91 -11.77 10.74
CA GLY A 533 -22.15 -12.16 12.12
C GLY A 533 -21.91 -13.65 12.42
#